data_01b796ef0734339be09f83000cb99ad4
#
_entry.id   01b796ef0734339be09f83000cb99ad4
#
_cell.length_a   1.000
_cell.length_b   1.000
_cell.length_c   1.000
_cell.angle_alpha   90.00
_cell.angle_beta   90.00
_cell.angle_gamma   90.00
#
_symmetry.space_group_name_H-M   'P 1'
#
loop_
_entity.id
_entity.type
_entity.pdbx_description
1 polymer ?
#
loop_
_entity_poly.entity_id
_entity_poly.type
_entity_poly.pdbx_seq_one_letter_code
_entity_poly.pdbx_strand_id
1 'polypeptide(L)'
;MELASLMGYMLVCSFTPGPGNILSLNTTSKHGWKNSRRLIAGICTGYATVQALCTILLCLLSQVFTPLLSVLKYIGGAYMIWLAIHIMRSRFTTDSDDKKPTFLEGFLLQIVNVKIYFYISTLLSAYYIPNIKSAWGLALAGAFTVMIGSIASLTWALLGVRISSF
;
A
#
# COMPACT_ATOMS: atom_id res chain seq x y z
N MET A 1 20.24 4.75 14.94
CA MET A 1 19.39 4.11 13.90
C MET A 1 20.29 3.63 12.79
N GLU A 2 20.32 2.35 12.52
CA GLU A 2 21.06 1.83 11.37
C GLU A 2 20.29 2.18 10.09
N LEU A 3 20.75 3.19 9.39
CA LEU A 3 20.11 3.70 8.18
C LEU A 3 19.96 2.60 7.11
N ALA A 4 20.97 1.72 7.01
CA ALA A 4 20.95 0.59 6.08
C ALA A 4 19.80 -0.39 6.36
N SER A 5 19.57 -0.72 7.64
CA SER A 5 18.46 -1.58 8.05
C SER A 5 17.10 -0.95 7.74
N LEU A 6 16.93 0.34 8.05
CA LEU A 6 15.70 1.08 7.72
C LEU A 6 15.44 1.08 6.21
N MET A 7 16.43 1.46 5.40
CA MET A 7 16.28 1.52 3.95
C MET A 7 16.01 0.14 3.35
N GLY A 8 16.72 -0.89 3.81
CA GLY A 8 16.49 -2.28 3.40
C GLY A 8 15.05 -2.73 3.70
N TYR A 9 14.56 -2.48 4.92
CA TYR A 9 13.19 -2.79 5.31
C TYR A 9 12.17 -2.04 4.43
N MET A 10 12.37 -0.74 4.22
CA MET A 10 11.48 0.08 3.39
C MET A 10 11.41 -0.41 1.95
N LEU A 11 12.55 -0.70 1.33
CA LEU A 11 12.60 -1.19 -0.06
C LEU A 11 11.95 -2.57 -0.17
N VAL A 12 12.35 -3.52 0.66
CA VAL A 12 11.78 -4.88 0.63
C VAL A 12 10.27 -4.84 0.81
N CYS A 13 9.77 -4.16 1.85
CA CYS A 13 8.34 -4.11 2.12
C CYS A 13 7.55 -3.37 1.05
N SER A 14 8.07 -2.28 0.49
CA SER A 14 7.36 -1.51 -0.54
C SER A 14 7.31 -2.23 -1.88
N PHE A 15 8.40 -2.86 -2.31
CA PHE A 15 8.48 -3.53 -3.61
C PHE A 15 7.98 -4.98 -3.61
N THR A 16 7.86 -5.63 -2.45
CA THR A 16 7.24 -6.96 -2.36
C THR A 16 5.81 -6.93 -2.91
N PRO A 17 5.39 -7.96 -3.69
CA PRO A 17 4.03 -8.04 -4.19
C PRO A 17 3.01 -7.94 -3.07
N GLY A 18 2.05 -7.06 -3.23
CA GLY A 18 0.93 -6.84 -2.32
C GLY A 18 -0.29 -6.37 -3.10
N PRO A 19 -1.48 -6.24 -2.47
CA PRO A 19 -2.71 -5.95 -3.20
C PRO A 19 -2.60 -4.71 -4.10
N GLY A 20 -2.05 -3.61 -3.59
CA GLY A 20 -1.89 -2.37 -4.36
C GLY A 20 -0.94 -2.52 -5.55
N ASN A 21 0.20 -3.18 -5.34
CA ASN A 21 1.20 -3.42 -6.38
C ASN A 21 0.66 -4.35 -7.48
N ILE A 22 0.02 -5.45 -7.08
CA ILE A 22 -0.59 -6.40 -8.02
C ILE A 22 -1.74 -5.75 -8.79
N LEU A 23 -2.59 -4.96 -8.11
CA LEU A 23 -3.67 -4.24 -8.78
C LEU A 23 -3.12 -3.22 -9.78
N SER A 24 -2.06 -2.47 -9.42
CA SER A 24 -1.39 -1.54 -10.33
C SER A 24 -0.90 -2.24 -11.59
N LEU A 25 -0.20 -3.37 -11.44
CA LEU A 25 0.31 -4.17 -12.56
C LEU A 25 -0.83 -4.70 -13.43
N ASN A 26 -1.80 -5.40 -12.84
CA ASN A 26 -2.88 -6.04 -13.60
C ASN A 26 -3.74 -5.02 -14.34
N THR A 27 -4.06 -3.90 -13.69
CA THR A 27 -4.90 -2.85 -14.29
C THR A 27 -4.19 -2.17 -15.45
N THR A 28 -2.90 -1.86 -15.30
CA THR A 28 -2.15 -1.23 -16.41
C THR A 28 -1.86 -2.20 -17.53
N SER A 29 -1.67 -3.48 -17.24
CA SER A 29 -1.56 -4.52 -18.27
C SER A 29 -2.85 -4.68 -19.08
N LYS A 30 -4.02 -4.60 -18.44
CA LYS A 30 -5.32 -4.77 -19.11
C LYS A 30 -5.82 -3.51 -19.83
N HIS A 31 -5.71 -2.34 -19.19
CA HIS A 31 -6.35 -1.09 -19.64
C HIS A 31 -5.35 -0.03 -20.13
N GLY A 32 -4.06 -0.29 -20.04
CA GLY A 32 -2.99 0.65 -20.36
C GLY A 32 -2.87 1.79 -19.34
N TRP A 33 -1.79 2.54 -19.42
CA TRP A 33 -1.46 3.64 -18.49
C TRP A 33 -2.54 4.73 -18.44
N LYS A 34 -3.01 5.18 -19.60
CA LYS A 34 -3.95 6.31 -19.71
C LYS A 34 -5.25 6.08 -18.94
N ASN A 35 -5.77 4.87 -18.98
CA ASN A 35 -7.01 4.51 -18.30
C ASN A 35 -6.79 4.18 -16.80
N SER A 36 -5.61 3.69 -16.43
CA SER A 36 -5.30 3.22 -15.07
C SER A 36 -4.77 4.30 -14.14
N ARG A 37 -4.35 5.46 -14.66
CA ARG A 37 -3.73 6.54 -13.85
C ARG A 37 -4.59 7.03 -12.69
N ARG A 38 -5.93 7.02 -12.83
CA ARG A 38 -6.86 7.41 -11.75
C ARG A 38 -6.83 6.41 -10.60
N LEU A 39 -6.84 5.14 -10.89
CA LEU A 39 -6.71 4.08 -9.89
C LEU A 39 -5.37 4.17 -9.15
N ILE A 40 -4.27 4.38 -9.88
CA ILE A 40 -2.94 4.53 -9.29
C ILE A 40 -2.86 5.76 -8.38
N ALA A 41 -3.46 6.89 -8.79
CA ALA A 41 -3.59 8.06 -7.94
C ALA A 41 -4.39 7.75 -6.67
N GLY A 42 -5.46 6.95 -6.77
CA GLY A 42 -6.21 6.44 -5.62
C GLY A 42 -5.34 5.61 -4.69
N ILE A 43 -4.53 4.70 -5.24
CA ILE A 43 -3.58 3.89 -4.46
C ILE A 43 -2.60 4.79 -3.69
N CYS A 44 -1.95 5.75 -4.36
CA CYS A 44 -0.99 6.65 -3.72
C CYS A 44 -1.64 7.52 -2.63
N THR A 45 -2.85 8.06 -2.90
CA THR A 45 -3.58 8.88 -1.93
C THR A 45 -4.07 8.04 -0.74
N GLY A 46 -4.57 6.83 -0.99
CA GLY A 46 -4.96 5.89 0.07
C GLY A 46 -3.77 5.52 0.96
N TYR A 47 -2.60 5.30 0.36
CA TYR A 47 -1.36 5.05 1.09
C TYR A 47 -0.99 6.24 2.00
N ALA A 48 -1.04 7.47 1.49
CA ALA A 48 -0.78 8.68 2.27
C ALA A 48 -1.78 8.83 3.43
N THR A 49 -3.06 8.52 3.19
CA THR A 49 -4.10 8.55 4.22
C THR A 49 -3.82 7.54 5.33
N VAL A 50 -3.46 6.30 5.01
CA VAL A 50 -3.11 5.28 6.01
C VAL A 50 -1.85 5.68 6.78
N GLN A 51 -0.84 6.26 6.11
CA GLN A 51 0.36 6.77 6.78
C GLN A 51 0.01 7.84 7.82
N ALA A 52 -0.82 8.83 7.43
CA ALA A 52 -1.23 9.89 8.33
C ALA A 52 -2.05 9.34 9.51
N LEU A 53 -3.01 8.46 9.26
CA LEU A 53 -3.82 7.81 10.29
C LEU A 53 -2.96 7.03 11.28
N CYS A 54 -2.05 6.18 10.80
CA CYS A 54 -1.15 5.40 11.67
C CYS A 54 -0.25 6.31 12.51
N THR A 55 0.28 7.40 11.92
CA THR A 55 1.11 8.35 12.65
C THR A 55 0.33 9.02 13.77
N ILE A 56 -0.87 9.52 13.48
CA ILE A 56 -1.74 10.18 14.47
C ILE A 56 -2.14 9.17 15.57
N LEU A 57 -2.62 7.99 15.20
CA LEU A 57 -3.08 6.98 16.14
C LEU A 57 -1.96 6.47 17.05
N LEU A 58 -0.76 6.23 16.52
CA LEU A 58 0.38 5.80 17.34
C LEU A 58 0.88 6.91 18.27
N CYS A 59 0.88 8.16 17.83
CA CYS A 59 1.32 9.28 18.66
C CYS A 59 0.32 9.61 19.78
N LEU A 60 -0.99 9.52 19.51
CA LEU A 60 -2.03 9.93 20.43
C LEU A 60 -2.61 8.78 21.28
N LEU A 61 -2.67 7.57 20.73
CA LEU A 61 -3.42 6.44 21.29
C LEU A 61 -2.59 5.14 21.32
N SER A 62 -1.30 5.21 21.69
CA SER A 62 -0.40 4.05 21.68
C SER A 62 -0.93 2.84 22.47
N GLN A 63 -1.69 3.08 23.55
CA GLN A 63 -2.27 2.01 24.39
C GLN A 63 -3.46 1.30 23.70
N VAL A 64 -4.20 1.99 22.83
CA VAL A 64 -5.39 1.43 22.15
C VAL A 64 -5.01 0.88 20.79
N PHE A 65 -3.98 1.42 20.15
CA PHE A 65 -3.60 1.06 18.80
C PHE A 65 -3.01 -0.35 18.69
N THR A 66 -2.24 -0.79 19.67
CA THR A 66 -1.63 -2.13 19.70
C THR A 66 -2.67 -3.26 19.69
N PRO A 67 -3.71 -3.27 20.55
CA PRO A 67 -4.78 -4.27 20.45
C PRO A 67 -5.58 -4.18 19.15
N LEU A 68 -5.81 -2.98 18.61
CA LEU A 68 -6.50 -2.79 17.34
C LEU A 68 -5.73 -3.43 16.15
N LEU A 69 -4.41 -3.29 16.14
CA LEU A 69 -3.56 -3.97 15.14
C LEU A 69 -3.69 -5.49 15.22
N SER A 70 -3.85 -6.04 16.41
CA SER A 70 -4.02 -7.49 16.59
C SER A 70 -5.33 -7.99 15.99
N VAL A 71 -6.40 -7.22 16.05
CA VAL A 71 -7.68 -7.54 15.41
C VAL A 71 -7.59 -7.36 13.89
N LEU A 72 -6.99 -6.26 13.44
CA LEU A 72 -6.76 -5.98 12.02
C LEU A 72 -5.94 -7.09 11.33
N LYS A 73 -5.02 -7.74 12.05
CA LYS A 73 -4.23 -8.87 11.54
C LYS A 73 -5.13 -10.00 11.03
N TYR A 74 -6.14 -10.38 11.77
CA TYR A 74 -7.03 -11.50 11.40
C TYR A 74 -8.00 -11.10 10.29
N ILE A 75 -8.61 -9.92 10.40
CA ILE A 75 -9.54 -9.40 9.37
C ILE A 75 -8.80 -9.23 8.04
N GLY A 76 -7.61 -8.67 8.08
CA GLY A 76 -6.85 -8.43 6.88
C GLY A 76 -6.22 -9.70 6.30
N GLY A 77 -5.83 -10.66 7.13
CA GLY A 77 -5.41 -11.97 6.67
C GLY A 77 -6.54 -12.66 5.89
N ALA A 78 -7.75 -12.67 6.44
CA ALA A 78 -8.94 -13.20 5.77
C ALA A 78 -9.23 -12.46 4.45
N TYR A 79 -9.16 -11.11 4.46
CA TYR A 79 -9.32 -10.30 3.25
C TYR A 79 -8.26 -10.60 2.19
N MET A 80 -6.99 -10.77 2.58
CA MET A 80 -5.91 -11.11 1.65
C MET A 80 -6.12 -12.48 1.00
N ILE A 81 -6.59 -13.47 1.75
CA ILE A 81 -6.94 -14.79 1.23
C ILE A 81 -8.10 -14.67 0.25
N TRP A 82 -9.16 -13.96 0.63
CA TRP A 82 -10.31 -13.71 -0.24
C TRP A 82 -9.88 -13.01 -1.54
N LEU A 83 -9.06 -11.96 -1.45
CA LEU A 83 -8.57 -11.23 -2.62
C LEU A 83 -7.71 -12.11 -3.53
N ALA A 84 -6.83 -12.94 -2.96
CA ALA A 84 -6.02 -13.89 -3.73
C ALA A 84 -6.90 -14.88 -4.50
N ILE A 85 -7.91 -15.44 -3.84
CA ILE A 85 -8.88 -16.36 -4.47
C ILE A 85 -9.68 -15.62 -5.56
N HIS A 86 -10.09 -14.38 -5.31
CA HIS A 86 -10.85 -13.59 -6.28
C HIS A 86 -10.01 -13.27 -7.52
N ILE A 87 -8.74 -12.88 -7.37
CA ILE A 87 -7.82 -12.64 -8.48
C ILE A 87 -7.56 -13.93 -9.27
N MET A 88 -7.38 -15.06 -8.59
CA MET A 88 -7.21 -16.35 -9.25
C MET A 88 -8.44 -16.73 -10.08
N ARG A 89 -9.64 -16.54 -9.53
CA ARG A 89 -10.90 -16.85 -10.23
C ARG A 89 -11.16 -15.91 -11.41
N SER A 90 -10.84 -14.62 -11.29
CA SER A 90 -11.03 -13.65 -12.37
C SER A 90 -10.15 -13.90 -13.60
N ARG A 91 -9.07 -14.67 -13.46
CA ARG A 91 -8.27 -15.14 -14.61
C ARG A 91 -8.96 -16.20 -15.46
N PHE A 92 -9.98 -16.87 -14.92
CA PHE A 92 -10.72 -17.92 -15.63
C PHE A 92 -12.06 -17.43 -16.22
N THR A 93 -12.51 -16.24 -15.84
CA THR A 93 -13.69 -15.62 -16.44
C THR A 93 -13.22 -14.51 -17.39
N THR A 94 -13.28 -14.80 -18.68
CA THR A 94 -13.08 -13.86 -19.78
C THR A 94 -14.29 -12.93 -19.94
N ASP A 95 -14.94 -12.58 -18.82
CA ASP A 95 -15.98 -11.57 -18.88
C ASP A 95 -15.31 -10.19 -18.93
N SER A 96 -15.41 -9.63 -20.12
CA SER A 96 -15.06 -8.27 -20.46
C SER A 96 -15.96 -7.28 -19.71
N ASP A 97 -15.74 -7.15 -18.40
CA ASP A 97 -16.28 -6.00 -17.69
C ASP A 97 -15.41 -4.80 -18.08
N ASP A 98 -15.90 -4.06 -19.07
CA ASP A 98 -15.25 -2.90 -19.71
C ASP A 98 -15.21 -1.67 -18.80
N LYS A 99 -15.41 -1.88 -17.46
CA LYS A 99 -15.39 -0.83 -16.47
C LYS A 99 -13.98 -0.26 -16.32
N LYS A 100 -13.88 1.02 -16.60
CA LYS A 100 -12.63 1.75 -16.43
C LYS A 100 -12.26 1.78 -14.95
N PRO A 101 -10.98 1.51 -14.62
CA PRO A 101 -10.51 1.54 -13.24
C PRO A 101 -10.71 2.93 -12.62
N THR A 102 -11.24 2.95 -11.40
CA THR A 102 -11.62 4.19 -10.70
C THR A 102 -10.60 4.57 -9.63
N PHE A 103 -10.56 5.86 -9.29
CA PHE A 103 -9.78 6.36 -8.15
C PHE A 103 -10.22 5.69 -6.84
N LEU A 104 -11.53 5.55 -6.64
CA LEU A 104 -12.10 5.02 -5.39
C LEU A 104 -11.71 3.56 -5.14
N GLU A 105 -11.65 2.74 -6.19
CA GLU A 105 -11.17 1.35 -6.07
C GLU A 105 -9.74 1.29 -5.56
N GLY A 106 -8.83 2.09 -6.11
CA GLY A 106 -7.45 2.16 -5.65
C GLY A 106 -7.32 2.71 -4.23
N PHE A 107 -8.10 3.73 -3.89
CA PHE A 107 -8.12 4.35 -2.57
C PHE A 107 -8.64 3.37 -1.50
N LEU A 108 -9.81 2.78 -1.71
CA LEU A 108 -10.43 1.85 -0.76
C LEU A 108 -9.56 0.60 -0.57
N LEU A 109 -8.95 0.09 -1.64
CA LEU A 109 -8.03 -1.03 -1.52
C LEU A 109 -6.91 -0.74 -0.52
N GLN A 110 -6.37 0.47 -0.52
CA GLN A 110 -5.29 0.83 0.41
C GLN A 110 -5.79 1.01 1.85
N ILE A 111 -7.00 1.55 2.02
CA ILE A 111 -7.62 1.69 3.35
C ILE A 111 -7.82 0.31 4.02
N VAL A 112 -8.16 -0.73 3.25
CA VAL A 112 -8.33 -2.08 3.80
C VAL A 112 -7.06 -2.94 3.69
N ASN A 113 -5.96 -2.40 3.19
CA ASN A 113 -4.71 -3.11 2.95
C ASN A 113 -3.89 -3.28 4.22
N VAL A 114 -4.07 -4.39 4.90
CA VAL A 114 -3.41 -4.69 6.18
C VAL A 114 -1.88 -4.73 6.07
N LYS A 115 -1.34 -5.11 4.91
CA LYS A 115 0.11 -5.06 4.69
C LYS A 115 0.68 -3.67 4.98
N ILE A 116 -0.02 -2.61 4.57
CA ILE A 116 0.43 -1.23 4.77
C ILE A 116 0.36 -0.83 6.24
N TYR A 117 -0.69 -1.21 6.95
CA TYR A 117 -0.79 -0.95 8.38
C TYR A 117 0.36 -1.58 9.16
N PHE A 118 0.70 -2.84 8.90
CA PHE A 118 1.83 -3.49 9.55
C PHE A 118 3.16 -2.85 9.18
N TYR A 119 3.35 -2.56 7.89
CA TYR A 119 4.56 -1.90 7.42
C TYR A 119 4.78 -0.54 8.09
N ILE A 120 3.77 0.33 8.05
CA ILE A 120 3.84 1.67 8.62
C ILE A 120 3.98 1.61 10.15
N SER A 121 3.22 0.73 10.82
CA SER A 121 3.30 0.58 12.27
C SER A 121 4.67 0.12 12.73
N THR A 122 5.30 -0.79 11.99
CA THR A 122 6.68 -1.21 12.27
C THR A 122 7.66 -0.06 12.07
N LEU A 123 7.54 0.70 10.97
CA LEU A 123 8.39 1.88 10.74
C LEU A 123 8.26 2.90 11.85
N LEU A 124 7.03 3.22 12.24
CA LEU A 124 6.76 4.19 13.30
C LEU A 124 7.29 3.72 14.64
N SER A 125 6.96 2.48 15.05
CA SER A 125 7.27 1.97 16.39
C SER A 125 8.74 1.58 16.56
N ALA A 126 9.35 0.95 15.56
CA ALA A 126 10.72 0.45 15.67
C ALA A 126 11.79 1.48 15.24
N TYR A 127 11.45 2.35 14.28
CA TYR A 127 12.47 3.25 13.69
C TYR A 127 12.20 4.73 13.94
N TYR A 128 10.97 5.23 13.76
CA TYR A 128 10.73 6.67 13.74
C TYR A 128 10.53 7.25 15.13
N ILE A 129 9.56 6.78 15.90
CA ILE A 129 9.22 7.33 17.23
C ILE A 129 10.40 7.25 18.22
N PRO A 130 11.20 6.16 18.28
CA PRO A 130 12.34 6.12 19.17
C PRO A 130 13.44 7.15 18.84
N ASN A 131 13.61 7.50 17.56
CA ASN A 131 14.71 8.32 17.09
C ASN A 131 14.32 9.75 16.71
N ILE A 132 13.05 10.03 16.43
CA ILE A 132 12.54 11.32 15.96
C ILE A 132 11.57 11.88 17.00
N LYS A 133 11.96 12.97 17.66
CA LYS A 133 11.15 13.59 18.71
C LYS A 133 10.28 14.75 18.24
N SER A 134 10.58 15.32 17.05
CA SER A 134 9.83 16.44 16.52
C SER A 134 8.67 15.97 15.63
N ALA A 135 7.52 16.63 15.73
CA ALA A 135 6.36 16.38 14.87
C ALA A 135 6.68 16.57 13.38
N TRP A 136 7.47 17.60 13.06
CA TRP A 136 7.93 17.85 11.69
C TRP A 136 8.84 16.73 11.17
N GLY A 137 9.73 16.22 12.00
CA GLY A 137 10.58 15.08 11.62
C GLY A 137 9.75 13.83 11.32
N LEU A 138 8.73 13.54 12.13
CA LEU A 138 7.80 12.43 11.89
C LEU A 138 6.98 12.64 10.60
N ALA A 139 6.53 13.86 10.34
CA ALA A 139 5.81 14.19 9.11
C ALA A 139 6.70 14.00 7.86
N LEU A 140 7.95 14.46 7.90
CA LEU A 140 8.92 14.28 6.81
C LEU A 140 9.26 12.80 6.59
N ALA A 141 9.49 12.03 7.67
CA ALA A 141 9.74 10.59 7.57
C ALA A 141 8.53 9.86 7.00
N GLY A 142 7.31 10.24 7.40
CA GLY A 142 6.07 9.71 6.82
C GLY A 142 5.92 10.06 5.34
N ALA A 143 6.21 11.31 4.94
CA ALA A 143 6.19 11.72 3.53
C ALA A 143 7.21 10.93 2.69
N PHE A 144 8.39 10.68 3.24
CA PHE A 144 9.40 9.84 2.59
C PHE A 144 8.93 8.40 2.42
N THR A 145 8.25 7.83 3.43
CA THR A 145 7.64 6.50 3.34
C THR A 145 6.59 6.43 2.23
N VAL A 146 5.71 7.44 2.15
CA VAL A 146 4.68 7.54 1.10
C VAL A 146 5.33 7.66 -0.28
N MET A 147 6.39 8.42 -0.40
CA MET A 147 7.13 8.57 -1.66
C MET A 147 7.69 7.22 -2.14
N ILE A 148 8.37 6.46 -1.29
CA ILE A 148 8.91 5.14 -1.64
C ILE A 148 7.78 4.17 -2.02
N GLY A 149 6.70 4.12 -1.26
CA GLY A 149 5.55 3.27 -1.55
C GLY A 149 4.85 3.63 -2.87
N SER A 150 4.76 4.93 -3.17
CA SER A 150 4.21 5.41 -4.44
C SER A 150 5.12 5.05 -5.62
N ILE A 151 6.44 5.20 -5.47
CA ILE A 151 7.42 4.77 -6.48
C ILE A 151 7.30 3.26 -6.73
N ALA A 152 7.16 2.45 -5.69
CA ALA A 152 6.95 1.01 -5.85
C ALA A 152 5.68 0.70 -6.65
N SER A 153 4.54 1.31 -6.31
CA SER A 153 3.28 1.12 -7.04
C SER A 153 3.37 1.58 -8.50
N LEU A 154 4.06 2.69 -8.77
CA LEU A 154 4.33 3.18 -10.12
C LEU A 154 5.23 2.21 -10.89
N THR A 155 6.25 1.65 -10.27
CA THR A 155 7.13 0.65 -10.89
C THR A 155 6.34 -0.58 -11.31
N TRP A 156 5.47 -1.09 -10.46
CA TRP A 156 4.57 -2.21 -10.78
C TRP A 156 3.60 -1.87 -11.91
N ALA A 157 3.09 -0.63 -11.94
CA ALA A 157 2.24 -0.15 -13.02
C ALA A 157 2.99 -0.09 -14.37
N LEU A 158 4.22 0.40 -14.38
CA LEU A 158 5.05 0.44 -15.59
C LEU A 158 5.41 -0.96 -16.09
N LEU A 159 5.67 -1.90 -15.18
CA LEU A 159 5.84 -3.32 -15.54
C LEU A 159 4.57 -3.88 -16.21
N GLY A 160 3.39 -3.53 -15.72
CA GLY A 160 2.12 -3.92 -16.33
C GLY A 160 1.97 -3.39 -17.77
N VAL A 161 2.34 -2.14 -18.01
CA VAL A 161 2.35 -1.56 -19.37
C VAL A 161 3.31 -2.32 -20.31
N ARG A 162 4.50 -2.67 -19.80
CA ARG A 162 5.47 -3.44 -20.59
C ARG A 162 4.97 -4.84 -20.96
N ILE A 163 4.30 -5.53 -20.05
CA ILE A 163 3.76 -6.87 -20.29
C ILE A 163 2.66 -6.83 -21.36
N SER A 164 1.85 -5.78 -21.42
CA SER A 164 0.79 -5.64 -22.45
C SER A 164 1.31 -5.31 -23.84
N SER A 165 2.58 -4.91 -23.98
CA SER A 165 3.19 -4.57 -25.27
C SER A 165 3.85 -5.77 -25.99
N PHE A 166 3.83 -6.95 -25.36
CA PHE A 166 4.24 -8.23 -25.92
C PHE A 166 3.04 -9.14 -26.19
#